data_aa6c2ac1621db94cbdf69360c2d66e62
#
_entry.id   aa6c2ac1621db94cbdf69360c2d66e62
#
_cell.length_a   1.000
_cell.length_b   1.000
_cell.length_c   1.000
_cell.angle_alpha   90.00
_cell.angle_beta   90.00
_cell.angle_gamma   90.00
#
_symmetry.space_group_name_H-M   'P 1'
#
loop_
_entity.id
_entity.type
_entity.pdbx_description
1 polymer ?
#
loop_
_entity_poly.entity_id
_entity_poly.type
_entity_poly.pdbx_seq_one_letter_code
_entity_poly.pdbx_strand_id
1 'polypeptide(L)'
;KINEIAKIYATASASIIFWGMGVSQHIHGTDNARALISLSLMTGQIGRPGTGLHPLRGQNNVQGASDAGLIPMVFPDYQRVDDPEINKFFEDFWKTKLDKNPGLTVVEIMDEVIAKKLTGLYVMGENPAMSDPDLNHARKALASLDHMVVQDIFVTETALFADIILPASAFPEKTGSFTNTDRRVQLGRQ
;
A
#
# COMPACT_ATOMS: atom_id res chain seq x y z
N LYS A 1 25.13 -8.35 -22.37
CA LYS A 1 24.22 -7.26 -21.93
C LYS A 1 24.06 -7.23 -20.40
N ILE A 2 23.61 -8.32 -19.71
CA ILE A 2 23.42 -8.32 -18.23
C ILE A 2 24.74 -8.01 -17.52
N ASN A 3 25.83 -8.72 -17.86
CA ASN A 3 27.14 -8.47 -17.27
C ASN A 3 27.67 -7.06 -17.53
N GLU A 4 27.32 -6.48 -18.65
CA GLU A 4 27.68 -5.13 -19.04
C GLU A 4 26.93 -4.09 -18.18
N ILE A 5 25.63 -4.27 -18.01
CA ILE A 5 24.81 -3.43 -17.12
C ILE A 5 25.31 -3.51 -15.68
N ALA A 6 25.60 -4.72 -15.19
CA ALA A 6 26.13 -4.91 -13.86
C ALA A 6 27.48 -4.19 -13.64
N LYS A 7 28.37 -4.22 -14.65
CA LYS A 7 29.62 -3.48 -14.62
C LYS A 7 29.40 -1.97 -14.60
N ILE A 8 28.55 -1.45 -15.47
CA ILE A 8 28.21 -0.01 -15.52
C ILE A 8 27.71 0.45 -14.16
N TYR A 9 26.76 -0.29 -13.55
CA TYR A 9 26.24 0.03 -12.23
C TYR A 9 27.33 0.01 -11.15
N ALA A 10 28.13 -1.05 -11.12
CA ALA A 10 29.14 -1.27 -10.08
C ALA A 10 30.32 -0.28 -10.15
N THR A 11 30.72 0.15 -11.37
CA THR A 11 31.88 1.00 -11.57
C THR A 11 31.55 2.49 -11.69
N ALA A 12 30.28 2.85 -11.72
CA ALA A 12 29.87 4.25 -11.72
C ALA A 12 30.29 4.95 -10.42
N SER A 13 30.62 6.21 -10.51
CA SER A 13 30.99 7.04 -9.32
C SER A 13 29.84 7.12 -8.32
N ALA A 14 28.59 7.17 -8.78
CA ALA A 14 27.38 7.11 -7.99
C ALA A 14 26.24 6.50 -8.81
N SER A 15 25.46 5.63 -8.18
CA SER A 15 24.29 4.99 -8.81
C SER A 15 23.12 4.90 -7.83
N ILE A 16 21.91 5.08 -8.34
CA ILE A 16 20.67 4.92 -7.60
C ILE A 16 19.82 3.87 -8.31
N ILE A 17 19.18 3.00 -7.53
CA ILE A 17 18.17 2.08 -8.05
C ILE A 17 16.78 2.62 -7.68
N PHE A 18 15.97 2.87 -8.70
CA PHE A 18 14.55 3.13 -8.55
C PHE A 18 13.76 1.90 -8.95
N TRP A 19 12.76 1.50 -8.15
CA TRP A 19 11.85 0.44 -8.55
C TRP A 19 10.44 0.71 -8.05
N GLY A 20 9.46 0.14 -8.73
CA GLY A 20 8.06 0.21 -8.37
C GLY A 20 7.48 -1.16 -8.05
N MET A 21 6.15 -1.25 -8.06
CA MET A 21 5.40 -2.44 -7.69
C MET A 21 5.62 -3.61 -8.65
N GLY A 22 6.04 -3.37 -9.89
CA GLY A 22 6.43 -4.43 -10.83
C GLY A 22 7.60 -5.31 -10.35
N VAL A 23 8.40 -4.83 -9.38
CA VAL A 23 9.44 -5.62 -8.71
C VAL A 23 8.93 -6.28 -7.43
N SER A 24 8.11 -5.56 -6.64
CA SER A 24 7.74 -5.98 -5.27
C SER A 24 6.37 -6.67 -5.16
N GLN A 25 5.45 -6.48 -6.09
CA GLN A 25 4.14 -7.14 -6.09
C GLN A 25 4.18 -8.51 -6.79
N HIS A 26 5.01 -9.40 -6.27
CA HIS A 26 5.16 -10.79 -6.68
C HIS A 26 5.22 -11.69 -5.45
N ILE A 27 5.00 -12.99 -5.64
CA ILE A 27 5.19 -14.01 -4.59
C ILE A 27 6.59 -13.88 -3.95
N HIS A 28 7.61 -13.57 -4.75
CA HIS A 28 8.99 -13.35 -4.33
C HIS A 28 9.37 -11.85 -4.23
N GLY A 29 8.39 -10.96 -4.09
CA GLY A 29 8.63 -9.51 -4.08
C GLY A 29 9.61 -9.03 -3.02
N THR A 30 9.57 -9.63 -1.82
CA THR A 30 10.52 -9.34 -0.74
C THR A 30 11.94 -9.77 -1.13
N ASP A 31 12.11 -10.91 -1.78
CA ASP A 31 13.43 -11.41 -2.23
C ASP A 31 13.96 -10.57 -3.39
N ASN A 32 13.09 -10.11 -4.29
CA ASN A 32 13.45 -9.15 -5.33
C ASN A 32 14.01 -7.85 -4.73
N ALA A 33 13.33 -7.28 -3.74
CA ALA A 33 13.81 -6.09 -3.03
C ALA A 33 15.14 -6.35 -2.31
N ARG A 34 15.28 -7.51 -1.64
CA ARG A 34 16.55 -7.93 -1.02
C ARG A 34 17.69 -8.07 -2.02
N ALA A 35 17.42 -8.58 -3.22
CA ALA A 35 18.42 -8.69 -4.27
C ALA A 35 18.94 -7.31 -4.71
N LEU A 36 18.07 -6.31 -4.84
CA LEU A 36 18.46 -4.93 -5.14
C LEU A 36 19.27 -4.31 -4.00
N ILE A 37 18.88 -4.56 -2.76
CA ILE A 37 19.63 -4.12 -1.57
C ILE A 37 21.02 -4.76 -1.56
N SER A 38 21.10 -6.06 -1.79
CA SER A 38 22.37 -6.79 -1.83
C SER A 38 23.29 -6.27 -2.94
N LEU A 39 22.75 -5.97 -4.12
CA LEU A 39 23.51 -5.38 -5.21
C LEU A 39 24.11 -4.03 -4.82
N SER A 40 23.33 -3.15 -4.21
CA SER A 40 23.82 -1.85 -3.73
C SER A 40 24.89 -1.97 -2.66
N LEU A 41 24.70 -2.90 -1.72
CA LEU A 41 25.69 -3.17 -0.65
C LEU A 41 26.99 -3.73 -1.22
N MET A 42 26.92 -4.73 -2.09
CA MET A 42 28.09 -5.38 -2.68
C MET A 42 28.95 -4.42 -3.51
N THR A 43 28.33 -3.42 -4.12
CA THR A 43 29.01 -2.47 -5.01
C THR A 43 29.32 -1.12 -4.33
N GLY A 44 28.98 -0.95 -3.05
CA GLY A 44 29.18 0.29 -2.32
C GLY A 44 28.32 1.46 -2.82
N GLN A 45 27.20 1.18 -3.53
CA GLN A 45 26.30 2.19 -4.07
C GLN A 45 25.20 2.54 -3.04
N ILE A 46 25.62 2.76 -1.79
CA ILE A 46 24.74 3.14 -0.67
C ILE A 46 25.52 3.98 0.35
N GLY A 47 24.82 4.86 1.06
CA GLY A 47 25.41 5.66 2.16
C GLY A 47 26.33 6.80 1.72
N ARG A 48 26.36 7.15 0.44
CA ARG A 48 27.13 8.27 -0.11
C ARG A 48 26.23 9.22 -0.91
N PRO A 49 26.55 10.51 -1.04
CA PRO A 49 25.80 11.40 -1.91
C PRO A 49 25.66 10.85 -3.35
N GLY A 50 24.44 10.87 -3.87
CA GLY A 50 24.11 10.37 -5.21
C GLY A 50 23.99 8.86 -5.34
N THR A 51 24.06 8.11 -4.22
CA THR A 51 23.84 6.65 -4.24
C THR A 51 22.63 6.27 -3.41
N GLY A 52 22.07 5.10 -3.65
CA GLY A 52 21.02 4.54 -2.81
C GLY A 52 19.96 3.71 -3.52
N LEU A 53 18.93 3.48 -2.76
CA LEU A 53 17.77 2.66 -3.10
C LEU A 53 16.51 3.50 -2.89
N HIS A 54 15.62 3.52 -3.88
CA HIS A 54 14.43 4.35 -3.81
C HIS A 54 13.21 3.59 -4.37
N PRO A 55 12.44 2.92 -3.49
CA PRO A 55 11.15 2.36 -3.89
C PRO A 55 10.17 3.51 -4.22
N LEU A 56 9.71 3.54 -5.46
CA LEU A 56 8.72 4.52 -5.91
C LEU A 56 7.33 4.09 -5.45
N ARG A 57 6.64 4.97 -4.76
CA ARG A 57 5.24 4.77 -4.39
C ARG A 57 4.34 5.08 -5.58
N GLY A 58 3.27 4.29 -5.76
CA GLY A 58 2.37 4.45 -6.91
C GLY A 58 1.26 5.47 -6.65
N GLN A 59 0.49 5.27 -5.58
CA GLN A 59 -0.68 6.08 -5.28
C GLN A 59 -0.29 7.42 -4.67
N ASN A 60 -1.15 8.43 -4.89
CA ASN A 60 -1.04 9.70 -4.22
C ASN A 60 -1.21 9.53 -2.70
N ASN A 61 -0.23 10.02 -1.94
CA ASN A 61 -0.24 9.96 -0.47
C ASN A 61 -0.26 8.55 0.13
N VAL A 62 0.18 7.50 -0.58
CA VAL A 62 0.25 6.15 0.00
C VAL A 62 1.22 6.11 1.20
N GLN A 63 2.27 6.91 1.18
CA GLN A 63 3.18 7.03 2.33
C GLN A 63 2.46 7.61 3.54
N GLY A 64 1.71 8.70 3.37
CA GLY A 64 0.94 9.30 4.46
C GLY A 64 -0.18 8.40 4.98
N ALA A 65 -0.85 7.67 4.10
CA ALA A 65 -1.84 6.68 4.48
C ALA A 65 -1.22 5.57 5.36
N SER A 66 -0.06 5.06 4.96
CA SER A 66 0.68 4.06 5.74
C SER A 66 1.15 4.61 7.09
N ASP A 67 1.70 5.83 7.11
CA ASP A 67 2.15 6.51 8.34
C ASP A 67 0.98 6.75 9.33
N ALA A 68 -0.24 6.97 8.79
CA ALA A 68 -1.46 7.13 9.58
C ALA A 68 -2.08 5.81 10.06
N GLY A 69 -1.50 4.65 9.71
CA GLY A 69 -1.95 3.35 10.17
C GLY A 69 -3.03 2.69 9.29
N LEU A 70 -3.19 3.11 8.03
CA LEU A 70 -4.08 2.45 7.07
C LEU A 70 -3.44 1.16 6.51
N ILE A 71 -2.97 0.32 7.41
CA ILE A 71 -2.39 -1.01 7.15
C ILE A 71 -3.01 -1.96 8.18
N PRO A 72 -3.51 -3.13 7.78
CA PRO A 72 -4.33 -3.98 8.66
C PRO A 72 -3.61 -4.51 9.91
N MET A 73 -2.30 -4.46 9.98
CA MET A 73 -1.51 -4.98 11.10
C MET A 73 -0.89 -3.91 11.99
N VAL A 74 -1.11 -2.62 11.71
CA VAL A 74 -0.46 -1.54 12.47
C VAL A 74 -1.41 -0.37 12.78
N PHE A 75 -1.14 0.29 13.89
CA PHE A 75 -1.62 1.63 14.23
C PHE A 75 -0.75 2.72 13.57
N PRO A 76 -1.06 4.01 13.74
CA PRO A 76 -0.18 5.09 13.30
C PRO A 76 1.28 4.88 13.74
N ASP A 77 2.21 5.35 12.93
CA ASP A 77 3.65 5.20 13.12
C ASP A 77 4.12 3.73 13.12
N TYR A 78 3.44 2.87 12.37
CA TYR A 78 3.78 1.45 12.20
C TYR A 78 3.80 0.64 13.51
N GLN A 79 3.08 1.09 14.54
CA GLN A 79 2.97 0.40 15.82
C GLN A 79 2.08 -0.83 15.67
N ARG A 80 2.53 -2.01 16.12
CA ARG A 80 1.81 -3.27 15.90
C ARG A 80 0.51 -3.34 16.72
N VAL A 81 -0.58 -3.78 16.09
CA VAL A 81 -1.89 -3.94 16.76
C VAL A 81 -1.92 -5.08 17.76
N ASP A 82 -1.10 -6.11 17.55
CA ASP A 82 -0.99 -7.30 18.41
C ASP A 82 0.01 -7.14 19.57
N ASP A 83 0.66 -5.98 19.70
CA ASP A 83 1.46 -5.63 20.86
C ASP A 83 0.53 -5.14 21.99
N PRO A 84 0.50 -5.81 23.17
CA PRO A 84 -0.43 -5.46 24.24
C PRO A 84 -0.23 -4.07 24.82
N GLU A 85 1.00 -3.56 24.88
CA GLU A 85 1.30 -2.23 25.42
C GLU A 85 0.86 -1.14 24.45
N ILE A 86 1.16 -1.35 23.18
CA ILE A 86 0.76 -0.44 22.10
C ILE A 86 -0.76 -0.41 21.95
N ASN A 87 -1.40 -1.58 21.92
CA ASN A 87 -2.87 -1.68 21.86
C ASN A 87 -3.52 -0.92 23.01
N LYS A 88 -3.03 -1.14 24.23
CA LYS A 88 -3.51 -0.42 25.43
C LYS A 88 -3.32 1.08 25.34
N PHE A 89 -2.17 1.54 24.81
CA PHE A 89 -1.92 2.97 24.59
C PHE A 89 -2.98 3.59 23.67
N PHE A 90 -3.29 2.96 22.52
CA PHE A 90 -4.29 3.46 21.58
C PHE A 90 -5.73 3.32 22.12
N GLU A 91 -6.06 2.26 22.88
CA GLU A 91 -7.35 2.17 23.60
C GLU A 91 -7.54 3.37 24.53
N ASP A 92 -6.52 3.71 25.30
CA ASP A 92 -6.58 4.84 26.24
C ASP A 92 -6.62 6.19 25.50
N PHE A 93 -5.89 6.31 24.39
CA PHE A 93 -5.86 7.53 23.59
C PHE A 93 -7.20 7.79 22.88
N TRP A 94 -7.77 6.78 22.24
CA TRP A 94 -9.04 6.89 21.52
C TRP A 94 -10.28 6.65 22.40
N LYS A 95 -10.10 6.29 23.67
CA LYS A 95 -11.18 6.03 24.63
C LYS A 95 -12.15 4.95 24.15
N THR A 96 -11.66 3.92 23.50
CA THR A 96 -12.44 2.81 22.97
C THR A 96 -11.68 1.50 23.09
N LYS A 97 -12.41 0.37 23.07
CA LYS A 97 -11.81 -0.95 22.96
C LYS A 97 -11.42 -1.24 21.53
N LEU A 98 -10.23 -1.82 21.33
CA LEU A 98 -9.66 -2.14 20.03
C LEU A 98 -9.46 -3.65 19.89
N ASP A 99 -9.56 -4.13 18.66
CA ASP A 99 -9.19 -5.50 18.33
C ASP A 99 -7.65 -5.65 18.45
N LYS A 100 -7.22 -6.80 18.97
CA LYS A 100 -5.81 -7.15 19.14
C LYS A 100 -5.29 -8.01 17.98
N ASN A 101 -6.18 -8.41 17.10
CA ASN A 101 -5.83 -9.23 15.95
C ASN A 101 -5.54 -8.33 14.76
N PRO A 102 -4.47 -8.62 13.99
CA PRO A 102 -4.26 -7.98 12.70
C PRO A 102 -5.45 -8.20 11.76
N GLY A 103 -5.81 -7.16 11.00
CA GLY A 103 -6.81 -7.29 9.94
C GLY A 103 -6.27 -8.08 8.75
N LEU A 104 -7.16 -8.40 7.81
CA LEU A 104 -6.85 -9.17 6.61
C LEU A 104 -6.12 -8.32 5.57
N THR A 105 -5.21 -8.95 4.82
CA THR A 105 -4.65 -8.38 3.59
C THR A 105 -5.69 -8.38 2.46
N VAL A 106 -5.45 -7.64 1.39
CA VAL A 106 -6.38 -7.56 0.24
C VAL A 106 -6.67 -8.94 -0.36
N VAL A 107 -5.67 -9.82 -0.45
CA VAL A 107 -5.84 -11.19 -0.98
C VAL A 107 -6.70 -12.02 -0.04
N GLU A 108 -6.42 -11.98 1.25
CA GLU A 108 -7.21 -12.68 2.27
C GLU A 108 -8.66 -12.17 2.33
N ILE A 109 -8.89 -10.86 2.13
CA ILE A 109 -10.26 -10.31 2.04
C ILE A 109 -11.03 -10.98 0.90
N MET A 110 -10.44 -11.10 -0.30
CA MET A 110 -11.09 -11.74 -1.43
C MET A 110 -11.38 -13.23 -1.18
N ASP A 111 -10.45 -13.95 -0.54
CA ASP A 111 -10.63 -15.35 -0.15
C ASP A 111 -11.76 -15.52 0.87
N GLU A 112 -11.81 -14.66 1.90
CA GLU A 112 -12.86 -14.70 2.93
C GLU A 112 -14.25 -14.30 2.38
N VAL A 113 -14.30 -13.42 1.37
CA VAL A 113 -15.56 -13.13 0.64
C VAL A 113 -16.01 -14.35 -0.14
N ILE A 114 -15.14 -15.03 -0.88
CA ILE A 114 -15.48 -16.27 -1.60
C ILE A 114 -15.94 -17.37 -0.60
N ALA A 115 -15.30 -17.44 0.55
CA ALA A 115 -15.69 -18.37 1.63
C ALA A 115 -16.99 -17.98 2.36
N LYS A 116 -17.63 -16.85 1.97
CA LYS A 116 -18.86 -16.32 2.61
C LYS A 116 -18.71 -15.98 4.09
N LYS A 117 -17.50 -15.70 4.55
CA LYS A 117 -17.22 -15.21 5.90
C LYS A 117 -17.28 -13.68 5.97
N LEU A 118 -16.99 -13.01 4.86
CA LEU A 118 -17.24 -11.59 4.66
C LEU A 118 -18.38 -11.44 3.64
N THR A 119 -19.42 -10.73 4.03
CA THR A 119 -20.64 -10.53 3.21
C THR A 119 -20.84 -9.07 2.80
N GLY A 120 -20.15 -8.14 3.45
CA GLY A 120 -20.18 -6.72 3.15
C GLY A 120 -18.77 -6.13 2.99
N LEU A 121 -18.63 -5.15 2.09
CA LEU A 121 -17.37 -4.46 1.83
C LEU A 121 -17.60 -2.97 1.60
N TYR A 122 -16.72 -2.14 2.18
CA TYR A 122 -16.63 -0.73 1.88
C TYR A 122 -15.27 -0.45 1.21
N VAL A 123 -15.30 0.02 -0.02
CA VAL A 123 -14.10 0.36 -0.81
C VAL A 123 -13.97 1.86 -0.96
N MET A 124 -12.84 2.41 -0.58
CA MET A 124 -12.58 3.86 -0.64
C MET A 124 -11.31 4.15 -1.45
N GLY A 125 -11.48 4.78 -2.61
CA GLY A 125 -10.38 5.27 -3.44
C GLY A 125 -9.50 4.17 -4.05
N GLU A 126 -10.05 2.98 -4.25
CA GLU A 126 -9.37 1.83 -4.84
C GLU A 126 -10.25 1.15 -5.88
N ASN A 127 -9.59 0.51 -6.86
CA ASN A 127 -10.29 -0.18 -7.95
C ASN A 127 -9.89 -1.66 -8.06
N PRO A 128 -10.17 -2.51 -7.04
CA PRO A 128 -9.76 -3.90 -7.01
C PRO A 128 -10.27 -4.72 -8.20
N ALA A 129 -11.43 -4.39 -8.77
CA ALA A 129 -11.93 -5.04 -9.99
C ALA A 129 -11.05 -4.81 -11.23
N MET A 130 -10.01 -3.97 -11.13
CA MET A 130 -9.04 -3.69 -12.19
C MET A 130 -7.59 -3.93 -11.75
N SER A 131 -7.25 -3.69 -10.49
CA SER A 131 -5.87 -3.66 -10.00
C SER A 131 -5.43 -4.90 -9.23
N ASP A 132 -6.35 -5.72 -8.71
CA ASP A 132 -5.98 -6.86 -7.90
C ASP A 132 -5.31 -7.97 -8.73
N PRO A 133 -4.35 -8.70 -8.13
CA PRO A 133 -3.83 -9.91 -8.74
C PRO A 133 -4.95 -10.96 -8.88
N ASP A 134 -4.87 -11.82 -9.90
CA ASP A 134 -5.95 -12.73 -10.26
C ASP A 134 -7.31 -12.02 -10.39
N LEU A 135 -7.40 -11.17 -11.38
CA LEU A 135 -8.55 -10.31 -11.63
C LEU A 135 -9.88 -11.06 -11.70
N ASN A 136 -9.88 -12.28 -12.23
CA ASN A 136 -11.11 -13.09 -12.32
C ASN A 136 -11.57 -13.54 -10.92
N HIS A 137 -10.65 -13.90 -10.05
CA HIS A 137 -10.92 -14.24 -8.66
C HIS A 137 -11.49 -13.03 -7.90
N ALA A 138 -10.83 -11.88 -8.00
CA ALA A 138 -11.27 -10.64 -7.37
C ALA A 138 -12.69 -10.23 -7.82
N ARG A 139 -12.94 -10.20 -9.12
CA ARG A 139 -14.28 -9.89 -9.67
C ARG A 139 -15.36 -10.88 -9.22
N LYS A 140 -15.03 -12.18 -9.14
CA LYS A 140 -15.94 -13.19 -8.60
C LYS A 140 -16.23 -12.94 -7.12
N ALA A 141 -15.24 -12.58 -6.33
CA ALA A 141 -15.42 -12.22 -4.93
C ALA A 141 -16.35 -11.02 -4.79
N LEU A 142 -16.06 -9.91 -5.47
CA LEU A 142 -16.87 -8.69 -5.44
C LEU A 142 -18.34 -8.97 -5.84
N ALA A 143 -18.56 -9.74 -6.91
CA ALA A 143 -19.91 -10.11 -7.37
C ALA A 143 -20.66 -11.02 -6.38
N SER A 144 -19.98 -11.61 -5.41
CA SER A 144 -20.59 -12.52 -4.44
C SER A 144 -20.94 -11.88 -3.10
N LEU A 145 -20.63 -10.59 -2.93
CA LEU A 145 -21.00 -9.82 -1.73
C LEU A 145 -22.51 -9.65 -1.62
N ASP A 146 -23.01 -9.60 -0.39
CA ASP A 146 -24.41 -9.31 -0.11
C ASP A 146 -24.66 -7.78 -0.09
N HIS A 147 -23.64 -6.99 0.24
CA HIS A 147 -23.71 -5.54 0.24
C HIS A 147 -22.34 -4.90 -0.01
N MET A 148 -22.28 -3.93 -0.91
CA MET A 148 -21.05 -3.23 -1.26
C MET A 148 -21.25 -1.73 -1.39
N VAL A 149 -20.41 -0.97 -0.71
CA VAL A 149 -20.32 0.50 -0.81
C VAL A 149 -18.99 0.86 -1.46
N VAL A 150 -19.03 1.70 -2.49
CA VAL A 150 -17.83 2.26 -3.12
C VAL A 150 -17.83 3.77 -3.01
N GLN A 151 -16.74 4.33 -2.52
CA GLN A 151 -16.51 5.78 -2.50
C GLN A 151 -15.30 6.11 -3.36
N ASP A 152 -15.52 6.79 -4.47
CA ASP A 152 -14.45 7.11 -5.42
C ASP A 152 -14.73 8.44 -6.14
N ILE A 153 -13.70 8.97 -6.81
CA ILE A 153 -13.78 10.20 -7.63
C ILE A 153 -14.37 9.91 -9.02
N PHE A 154 -14.35 8.65 -9.47
CA PHE A 154 -14.93 8.20 -10.73
C PHE A 154 -15.77 6.93 -10.52
N VAL A 155 -16.69 6.67 -11.46
CA VAL A 155 -17.37 5.38 -11.56
C VAL A 155 -16.40 4.39 -12.20
N THR A 156 -15.72 3.62 -11.35
CA THR A 156 -14.72 2.62 -11.73
C THR A 156 -15.37 1.26 -12.03
N GLU A 157 -14.58 0.29 -12.52
CA GLU A 157 -15.02 -1.09 -12.70
C GLU A 157 -15.49 -1.71 -11.36
N THR A 158 -14.88 -1.33 -10.25
CA THR A 158 -15.30 -1.76 -8.91
C THR A 158 -16.65 -1.17 -8.54
N ALA A 159 -16.91 0.08 -8.89
CA ALA A 159 -18.19 0.72 -8.62
C ALA A 159 -19.37 0.06 -9.34
N LEU A 160 -19.13 -0.69 -10.43
CA LEU A 160 -20.19 -1.43 -11.12
C LEU A 160 -20.70 -2.64 -10.32
N PHE A 161 -20.02 -3.07 -9.27
CA PHE A 161 -20.45 -4.11 -8.34
C PHE A 161 -21.17 -3.56 -7.10
N ALA A 162 -21.14 -2.23 -6.90
CA ALA A 162 -21.62 -1.61 -5.68
C ALA A 162 -23.15 -1.45 -5.64
N ASP A 163 -23.73 -1.63 -4.47
CA ASP A 163 -25.12 -1.27 -4.18
C ASP A 163 -25.25 0.24 -3.94
N ILE A 164 -24.19 0.87 -3.38
CA ILE A 164 -24.15 2.30 -3.10
C ILE A 164 -22.84 2.88 -3.61
N ILE A 165 -22.93 3.96 -4.38
CA ILE A 165 -21.77 4.73 -4.84
C ILE A 165 -21.82 6.11 -4.17
N LEU A 166 -20.73 6.46 -3.47
CA LEU A 166 -20.56 7.76 -2.83
C LEU A 166 -19.48 8.55 -3.58
N PRO A 167 -19.72 9.82 -3.91
CA PRO A 167 -18.68 10.65 -4.51
C PRO A 167 -17.60 11.01 -3.49
N ALA A 168 -16.35 11.01 -3.93
CA ALA A 168 -15.19 11.45 -3.16
C ALA A 168 -14.56 12.71 -3.78
N SER A 169 -13.89 13.53 -2.97
CA SER A 169 -13.09 14.64 -3.45
C SER A 169 -11.72 14.16 -3.91
N ALA A 170 -11.27 14.63 -5.06
CA ALA A 170 -9.89 14.48 -5.51
C ALA A 170 -8.94 15.29 -4.60
N PHE A 171 -7.64 14.96 -4.63
CA PHE A 171 -6.67 15.63 -3.75
C PHE A 171 -6.59 17.15 -3.90
N PRO A 172 -6.78 17.79 -5.09
CA PRO A 172 -6.77 19.24 -5.21
C PRO A 172 -8.08 19.91 -4.74
N GLU A 173 -9.12 19.13 -4.48
CA GLU A 173 -10.44 19.62 -4.04
C GLU A 173 -10.58 19.63 -2.51
N LYS A 174 -9.54 19.32 -1.77
CA LYS A 174 -9.56 19.28 -0.30
C LYS A 174 -8.23 19.71 0.30
N THR A 175 -8.30 20.28 1.49
CA THR A 175 -7.10 20.53 2.31
C THR A 175 -6.71 19.27 3.07
N GLY A 176 -5.44 18.92 3.05
CA GLY A 176 -4.93 17.73 3.73
C GLY A 176 -3.41 17.65 3.78
N SER A 177 -2.90 16.74 4.59
CA SER A 177 -1.48 16.45 4.67
C SER A 177 -1.09 15.34 3.71
N PHE A 178 0.02 15.54 3.01
CA PHE A 178 0.55 14.59 2.05
C PHE A 178 2.01 14.31 2.39
N THR A 179 2.37 13.03 2.51
CA THR A 179 3.75 12.61 2.71
C THR A 179 4.34 12.12 1.40
N ASN A 180 5.38 12.78 0.96
CA ASN A 180 6.08 12.45 -0.27
C ASN A 180 6.98 11.21 -0.08
N THR A 181 7.44 10.60 -1.18
CA THR A 181 8.31 9.42 -1.16
C THR A 181 9.67 9.70 -0.47
N ASP A 182 10.13 10.95 -0.52
CA ASP A 182 11.31 11.42 0.22
C ASP A 182 11.02 11.77 1.70
N ARG A 183 9.82 11.38 2.20
CA ARG A 183 9.32 11.56 3.56
C ARG A 183 9.09 13.02 3.99
N ARG A 184 8.96 13.92 3.05
CA ARG A 184 8.49 15.29 3.35
C ARG A 184 6.98 15.30 3.52
N VAL A 185 6.54 15.79 4.68
CA VAL A 185 5.13 16.07 4.95
C VAL A 185 4.81 17.48 4.44
N GLN A 186 3.81 17.57 3.59
CA GLN A 186 3.40 18.81 2.93
C GLN A 186 1.91 19.06 3.18
N LEU A 187 1.53 20.33 3.34
CA LEU A 187 0.13 20.73 3.40
C LEU A 187 -0.35 21.07 1.99
N GLY A 188 -1.23 20.22 1.45
CA GLY A 188 -2.03 20.54 0.27
C GLY A 188 -3.21 21.41 0.67
N ARG A 189 -3.45 22.48 -0.04
CA ARG A 189 -4.61 23.39 0.17
C ARG A 189 -5.50 23.35 -1.04
N GLN A 190 -6.81 23.43 -0.79
CA GLN A 190 -7.83 23.62 -1.81
C GLN A 190 -7.65 24.97 -2.48
#